data_9e5c4f6085781c0a6f2447dfac447b62
#
_entry.id   9e5c4f6085781c0a6f2447dfac447b62
#
_cell.length_a   1.000
_cell.length_b   1.000
_cell.length_c   1.000
_cell.angle_alpha   90.00
_cell.angle_beta   90.00
_cell.angle_gamma   90.00
#
_symmetry.space_group_name_H-M   'P 1'
#
loop_
_entity.id
_entity.type
_entity.pdbx_description
1 polymer ?
#
loop_
_entity_poly.entity_id
_entity_poly.type
_entity_poly.pdbx_seq_one_letter_code
_entity_poly.pdbx_strand_id
1 'polypeptide(L)'
;GPPWKVGAVKIARHYKWAFTKLFDNFSPDTPAAIVVEDDLLYSPDFLDYFHAVAPLVEIDDTLWAASSWNDNGFDYLVKEPHALYRTGFFPGLGWLMTRELWNELKHKWPQEHWDHWLRQKRQHKGREVLFPAMPRVFHNGVKGTFMDRKTHEKYFARIATNRDEKVKWRVPRAYGGGTDGSIGEIAS
;
A
#
# COMPACT_ATOMS: atom_id res chain seq x y z
N GLY A 1 -15.96 -14.09 22.66
CA GLY A 1 -14.82 -13.20 22.76
C GLY A 1 -15.21 -11.74 22.43
N PRO A 2 -14.35 -10.76 22.68
CA PRO A 2 -14.69 -9.36 22.43
C PRO A 2 -14.97 -9.11 20.95
N PRO A 3 -15.87 -8.16 20.59
CA PRO A 3 -16.31 -7.91 19.22
C PRO A 3 -15.16 -7.63 18.24
N TRP A 4 -14.10 -6.92 18.67
CA TRP A 4 -12.94 -6.62 17.84
C TRP A 4 -12.16 -7.87 17.41
N LYS A 5 -12.10 -8.91 18.27
CA LYS A 5 -11.42 -10.17 17.92
C LYS A 5 -12.16 -10.89 16.80
N VAL A 6 -13.49 -10.87 16.84
CA VAL A 6 -14.32 -11.44 15.75
C VAL A 6 -14.09 -10.68 14.45
N GLY A 7 -14.00 -9.35 14.53
CA GLY A 7 -13.69 -8.49 13.38
C GLY A 7 -12.32 -8.82 12.77
N ALA A 8 -11.27 -8.90 13.59
CA ALA A 8 -9.93 -9.22 13.13
C ALA A 8 -9.85 -10.55 12.37
N VAL A 9 -10.53 -11.58 12.88
CA VAL A 9 -10.61 -12.90 12.21
C VAL A 9 -11.36 -12.81 10.88
N LYS A 10 -12.49 -12.11 10.85
CA LYS A 10 -13.27 -11.95 9.61
C LYS A 10 -12.46 -11.23 8.54
N ILE A 11 -11.80 -10.15 8.90
CA ILE A 11 -10.97 -9.35 7.99
C ILE A 11 -9.83 -10.23 7.43
N ALA A 12 -9.03 -10.90 8.28
CA ALA A 12 -7.93 -11.74 7.82
C ALA A 12 -8.39 -12.86 6.88
N ARG A 13 -9.54 -13.49 7.16
CA ARG A 13 -10.13 -14.52 6.30
C ARG A 13 -10.64 -13.96 4.98
N HIS A 14 -11.24 -12.77 5.00
CA HIS A 14 -11.71 -12.09 3.80
C HIS A 14 -10.54 -11.76 2.86
N TYR A 15 -9.44 -11.20 3.38
CA TYR A 15 -8.23 -10.95 2.60
C TYR A 15 -7.67 -12.24 1.99
N LYS A 16 -7.56 -13.31 2.78
CA LYS A 16 -7.12 -14.62 2.25
C LYS A 16 -8.01 -15.11 1.13
N TRP A 17 -9.31 -15.03 1.33
CA TRP A 17 -10.30 -15.44 0.32
C TRP A 17 -10.18 -14.60 -0.96
N ALA A 18 -10.11 -13.27 -0.84
CA ALA A 18 -10.00 -12.37 -1.98
C ALA A 18 -8.74 -12.62 -2.81
N PHE A 19 -7.57 -12.73 -2.16
CA PHE A 19 -6.32 -13.02 -2.86
C PHE A 19 -6.32 -14.41 -3.49
N THR A 20 -6.85 -15.44 -2.82
CA THR A 20 -7.01 -16.78 -3.41
C THR A 20 -7.91 -16.72 -4.64
N LYS A 21 -9.04 -16.02 -4.55
CA LYS A 21 -9.95 -15.86 -5.71
C LYS A 21 -9.27 -15.14 -6.86
N LEU A 22 -8.61 -14.03 -6.60
CA LEU A 22 -7.94 -13.26 -7.63
C LEU A 22 -6.79 -14.05 -8.27
N PHE A 23 -5.78 -14.39 -7.50
CA PHE A 23 -4.52 -14.91 -8.02
C PHE A 23 -4.55 -16.40 -8.40
N ASP A 24 -5.30 -17.22 -7.68
CA ASP A 24 -5.28 -18.67 -7.90
C ASP A 24 -6.45 -19.16 -8.78
N ASN A 25 -7.59 -18.39 -8.84
CA ASN A 25 -8.79 -18.87 -9.53
C ASN A 25 -9.19 -18.03 -10.74
N PHE A 26 -9.34 -16.70 -10.60
CA PHE A 26 -9.94 -15.89 -11.67
C PHE A 26 -8.93 -15.35 -12.66
N SER A 27 -7.75 -15.01 -12.21
CA SER A 27 -6.75 -14.33 -13.03
C SER A 27 -5.34 -14.85 -12.74
N PRO A 28 -5.04 -16.10 -13.11
CA PRO A 28 -3.78 -16.75 -12.78
C PRO A 28 -2.56 -16.05 -13.40
N ASP A 29 -2.76 -15.22 -14.43
CA ASP A 29 -1.68 -14.47 -15.09
C ASP A 29 -1.54 -13.04 -14.60
N THR A 30 -2.41 -12.57 -13.69
CA THR A 30 -2.31 -11.21 -13.11
C THR A 30 -1.04 -11.07 -12.28
N PRO A 31 -0.11 -10.15 -12.63
CA PRO A 31 1.17 -10.02 -11.93
C PRO A 31 1.02 -9.38 -10.56
N ALA A 32 0.11 -8.44 -10.42
CA ALA A 32 -0.10 -7.70 -9.17
C ALA A 32 -1.54 -7.20 -9.04
N ALA A 33 -1.92 -6.82 -7.82
CA ALA A 33 -3.21 -6.19 -7.53
C ALA A 33 -3.04 -5.03 -6.55
N ILE A 34 -3.79 -3.96 -6.78
CA ILE A 34 -3.93 -2.87 -5.81
C ILE A 34 -5.02 -3.27 -4.82
N VAL A 35 -4.67 -3.26 -3.55
CA VAL A 35 -5.56 -3.62 -2.44
C VAL A 35 -6.08 -2.36 -1.80
N VAL A 36 -7.40 -2.19 -1.80
CA VAL A 36 -8.08 -1.01 -1.25
C VAL A 36 -9.21 -1.42 -0.32
N GLU A 37 -9.51 -0.57 0.65
CA GLU A 37 -10.63 -0.71 1.57
C GLU A 37 -11.76 0.26 1.19
N ASP A 38 -12.99 -0.03 1.59
CA ASP A 38 -14.20 0.69 1.18
C ASP A 38 -14.35 2.08 1.81
N ASP A 39 -13.52 2.40 2.80
CA ASP A 39 -13.48 3.70 3.47
C ASP A 39 -12.28 4.58 3.05
N LEU A 40 -11.64 4.28 1.92
CA LEU A 40 -10.57 5.09 1.34
C LEU A 40 -11.10 6.02 0.23
N LEU A 41 -10.68 7.28 0.29
CA LEU A 41 -10.81 8.25 -0.81
C LEU A 41 -9.47 8.34 -1.55
N TYR A 42 -9.52 8.45 -2.87
CA TYR A 42 -8.34 8.37 -3.73
C TYR A 42 -7.91 9.74 -4.26
N SER A 43 -6.60 9.95 -4.36
CA SER A 43 -6.04 11.09 -5.09
C SER A 43 -6.30 10.96 -6.59
N PRO A 44 -6.33 12.07 -7.35
CA PRO A 44 -6.48 12.03 -8.80
C PRO A 44 -5.41 11.18 -9.51
N ASP A 45 -4.19 11.17 -8.98
CA ASP A 45 -3.04 10.44 -9.52
C ASP A 45 -2.82 9.05 -8.89
N PHE A 46 -3.79 8.50 -8.17
CA PHE A 46 -3.67 7.22 -7.45
C PHE A 46 -3.23 6.05 -8.34
N LEU A 47 -3.87 5.89 -9.50
CA LEU A 47 -3.52 4.81 -10.44
C LEU A 47 -2.18 5.08 -11.15
N ASP A 48 -1.91 6.34 -11.52
CA ASP A 48 -0.63 6.73 -12.13
C ASP A 48 0.53 6.47 -11.17
N TYR A 49 0.33 6.71 -9.87
CA TYR A 49 1.27 6.36 -8.82
C TYR A 49 1.61 4.86 -8.86
N PHE A 50 0.60 3.99 -8.82
CA PHE A 50 0.86 2.55 -8.85
C PHE A 50 1.46 2.06 -10.16
N HIS A 51 1.09 2.65 -11.30
CA HIS A 51 1.75 2.37 -12.59
C HIS A 51 3.25 2.69 -12.55
N ALA A 52 3.64 3.76 -11.87
CA ALA A 52 5.04 4.16 -11.75
C ALA A 52 5.83 3.28 -10.75
N VAL A 53 5.23 2.88 -9.63
CA VAL A 53 5.95 2.17 -8.56
C VAL A 53 5.92 0.64 -8.70
N ALA A 54 4.92 0.06 -9.36
CA ALA A 54 4.82 -1.39 -9.52
C ALA A 54 6.08 -1.99 -10.19
N PRO A 55 6.61 -1.41 -11.29
CA PRO A 55 7.85 -1.89 -11.90
C PRO A 55 9.06 -1.84 -10.95
N LEU A 56 9.11 -0.87 -10.02
CA LEU A 56 10.21 -0.78 -9.04
C LEU A 56 10.17 -1.95 -8.06
N VAL A 57 8.98 -2.32 -7.59
CA VAL A 57 8.79 -3.49 -6.70
C VAL A 57 9.16 -4.79 -7.41
N GLU A 58 8.97 -4.85 -8.73
CA GLU A 58 9.26 -6.03 -9.53
C GLU A 58 10.76 -6.23 -9.81
N ILE A 59 11.52 -5.13 -9.99
CA ILE A 59 12.95 -5.19 -10.35
C ILE A 59 13.91 -5.10 -9.16
N ASP A 60 13.46 -4.60 -8.02
CA ASP A 60 14.28 -4.39 -6.83
C ASP A 60 13.94 -5.44 -5.77
N ASP A 61 14.76 -6.48 -5.66
CA ASP A 61 14.60 -7.59 -4.71
C ASP A 61 14.65 -7.13 -3.24
N THR A 62 15.07 -5.90 -2.96
CA THR A 62 15.04 -5.32 -1.61
C THR A 62 13.70 -4.69 -1.27
N LEU A 63 12.79 -4.57 -2.25
CA LEU A 63 11.39 -4.19 -2.07
C LEU A 63 10.49 -5.44 -2.07
N TRP A 64 9.33 -5.36 -1.41
CA TRP A 64 8.35 -6.44 -1.41
C TRP A 64 6.91 -5.97 -1.61
N ALA A 65 6.66 -4.68 -1.46
CA ALA A 65 5.37 -4.05 -1.68
C ALA A 65 5.54 -2.55 -1.95
N ALA A 66 4.48 -1.92 -2.44
CA ALA A 66 4.32 -0.48 -2.46
C ALA A 66 3.02 -0.11 -1.75
N SER A 67 3.00 1.01 -1.03
CA SER A 67 1.81 1.56 -0.39
C SER A 67 1.52 2.96 -0.88
N SER A 68 0.28 3.35 -0.93
CA SER A 68 -0.15 4.72 -1.21
C SER A 68 -0.31 5.57 0.05
N TRP A 69 -0.02 5.01 1.22
CA TRP A 69 -0.17 5.63 2.53
C TRP A 69 1.17 6.01 3.15
N ASN A 70 1.14 7.05 3.98
CA ASN A 70 2.25 7.47 4.83
C ASN A 70 1.71 7.84 6.22
N ASP A 71 2.05 7.05 7.25
CA ASP A 71 1.64 7.29 8.62
C ASP A 71 2.11 8.65 9.18
N ASN A 72 3.17 9.22 8.58
CA ASN A 72 3.73 10.54 8.91
C ASN A 72 3.43 11.60 7.84
N GLY A 73 2.49 11.33 6.94
CA GLY A 73 2.11 12.24 5.85
C GLY A 73 1.30 13.45 6.29
N PHE A 74 1.64 14.05 7.43
CA PHE A 74 0.96 15.24 7.94
C PHE A 74 1.19 16.46 7.05
N ASP A 75 0.17 17.30 6.89
CA ASP A 75 0.16 18.49 6.04
C ASP A 75 1.33 19.46 6.33
N TYR A 76 1.77 19.55 7.59
CA TYR A 76 2.88 20.40 8.01
C TYR A 76 4.27 19.76 7.83
N LEU A 77 4.35 18.47 7.52
CA LEU A 77 5.61 17.74 7.29
C LEU A 77 5.92 17.51 5.81
N VAL A 78 4.89 17.30 5.00
CA VAL A 78 5.06 16.98 3.58
C VAL A 78 5.42 18.23 2.79
N LYS A 79 6.65 18.25 2.24
CA LYS A 79 7.16 19.36 1.41
C LYS A 79 7.20 19.01 -0.07
N GLU A 80 7.50 17.75 -0.39
CA GLU A 80 7.71 17.26 -1.75
C GLU A 80 6.64 16.23 -2.13
N PRO A 81 5.58 16.61 -2.84
CA PRO A 81 4.46 15.70 -3.15
C PRO A 81 4.84 14.46 -3.96
N HIS A 82 5.95 14.56 -4.72
CA HIS A 82 6.42 13.50 -5.62
C HIS A 82 7.51 12.61 -5.01
N ALA A 83 8.03 12.96 -3.83
CA ALA A 83 9.08 12.18 -3.21
C ALA A 83 8.58 10.78 -2.83
N LEU A 84 9.44 9.78 -3.04
CA LEU A 84 9.23 8.40 -2.64
C LEU A 84 10.21 8.06 -1.54
N TYR A 85 9.75 7.29 -0.58
CA TYR A 85 10.54 6.80 0.54
C TYR A 85 10.44 5.28 0.67
N ARG A 86 11.36 4.71 1.42
CA ARG A 86 11.40 3.28 1.74
C ARG A 86 11.27 3.10 3.26
N THR A 87 10.60 2.04 3.68
CA THR A 87 10.43 1.73 5.09
C THR A 87 10.38 0.22 5.34
N GLY A 88 10.98 -0.21 6.45
CA GLY A 88 10.81 -1.58 6.96
C GLY A 88 9.45 -1.82 7.62
N PHE A 89 8.65 -0.76 7.85
CA PHE A 89 7.30 -0.86 8.38
C PHE A 89 6.29 -0.99 7.23
N PHE A 90 5.25 -1.80 7.39
CA PHE A 90 4.19 -1.97 6.40
C PHE A 90 3.04 -0.98 6.63
N PRO A 91 2.91 0.08 5.82
CA PRO A 91 1.79 1.00 5.84
C PRO A 91 0.64 0.45 4.98
N GLY A 92 -0.34 -0.15 5.62
CA GLY A 92 -1.30 -1.06 4.98
C GLY A 92 -2.53 -0.44 4.30
N LEU A 93 -2.59 0.88 4.05
CA LEU A 93 -3.74 1.52 3.43
C LEU A 93 -3.50 1.82 1.95
N GLY A 94 -4.24 1.15 1.07
CA GLY A 94 -4.05 1.25 -0.38
C GLY A 94 -2.64 0.77 -0.78
N TRP A 95 -2.46 -0.52 -1.07
CA TRP A 95 -1.13 -1.10 -1.28
C TRP A 95 -1.12 -2.12 -2.42
N LEU A 96 0.07 -2.40 -2.95
CA LEU A 96 0.29 -3.33 -4.04
C LEU A 96 0.71 -4.70 -3.49
N MET A 97 -0.07 -5.74 -3.83
CA MET A 97 0.27 -7.15 -3.63
C MET A 97 0.73 -7.72 -4.97
N THR A 98 1.97 -8.22 -5.06
CA THR A 98 2.42 -8.97 -6.24
C THR A 98 2.02 -10.44 -6.13
N ARG A 99 1.97 -11.12 -7.25
CA ARG A 99 1.73 -12.57 -7.31
C ARG A 99 2.81 -13.36 -6.56
N GLU A 100 4.06 -12.97 -6.75
CA GLU A 100 5.21 -13.59 -6.07
C GLU A 100 5.05 -13.49 -4.55
N LEU A 101 4.69 -12.31 -4.06
CA LEU A 101 4.42 -12.10 -2.65
C LEU A 101 3.25 -12.96 -2.17
N TRP A 102 2.14 -13.03 -2.93
CA TRP A 102 1.01 -13.90 -2.58
C TRP A 102 1.44 -15.36 -2.51
N ASN A 103 2.20 -15.87 -3.48
CA ASN A 103 2.72 -17.24 -3.49
C ASN A 103 3.61 -17.53 -2.27
N GLU A 104 4.39 -16.54 -1.81
CA GLU A 104 5.19 -16.65 -0.60
C GLU A 104 4.34 -16.71 0.68
N LEU A 105 3.23 -15.98 0.73
CA LEU A 105 2.45 -15.76 1.95
C LEU A 105 1.24 -16.69 2.12
N LYS A 106 0.64 -17.18 1.03
CA LYS A 106 -0.66 -17.86 1.03
C LYS A 106 -0.75 -19.07 1.96
N HIS A 107 0.32 -19.87 2.08
CA HIS A 107 0.35 -21.08 2.90
C HIS A 107 0.51 -20.80 4.41
N LYS A 108 1.03 -19.63 4.76
CA LYS A 108 1.27 -19.19 6.14
C LYS A 108 0.39 -18.02 6.58
N TRP A 109 -0.61 -17.64 5.76
CA TRP A 109 -1.51 -16.51 6.05
C TRP A 109 -2.19 -16.66 7.42
N PRO A 110 -2.20 -15.58 8.25
CA PRO A 110 -2.65 -15.65 9.63
C PRO A 110 -4.16 -15.77 9.76
N GLN A 111 -4.63 -16.19 10.94
CA GLN A 111 -6.06 -16.28 11.25
C GLN A 111 -6.68 -14.93 11.63
N GLU A 112 -5.86 -13.99 12.14
CA GLU A 112 -6.27 -12.66 12.60
C GLU A 112 -5.09 -11.68 12.50
N HIS A 113 -5.34 -10.35 12.55
CA HIS A 113 -4.32 -9.29 12.56
C HIS A 113 -3.27 -9.44 11.45
N TRP A 114 -3.76 -9.60 10.22
CA TRP A 114 -2.92 -9.86 9.04
C TRP A 114 -1.87 -8.77 8.80
N ASP A 115 -2.20 -7.51 9.06
CA ASP A 115 -1.32 -6.36 8.93
C ASP A 115 -0.17 -6.37 9.96
N HIS A 116 -0.47 -6.63 11.23
CA HIS A 116 0.54 -6.83 12.27
C HIS A 116 1.44 -8.04 11.98
N TRP A 117 0.87 -9.09 11.41
CA TRP A 117 1.62 -10.27 10.99
C TRP A 117 2.57 -9.94 9.83
N LEU A 118 2.15 -9.16 8.83
CA LEU A 118 3.01 -8.70 7.73
C LEU A 118 4.19 -7.87 8.21
N ARG A 119 4.03 -7.05 9.27
CA ARG A 119 5.09 -6.24 9.88
C ARG A 119 6.18 -7.04 10.57
N GLN A 120 6.03 -8.36 10.74
CA GLN A 120 7.05 -9.19 11.37
C GLN A 120 8.20 -9.49 10.41
N LYS A 121 9.45 -9.37 10.90
CA LYS A 121 10.67 -9.58 10.11
C LYS A 121 10.68 -10.89 9.32
N ARG A 122 10.12 -11.96 9.88
CA ARG A 122 10.01 -13.28 9.22
C ARG A 122 9.12 -13.26 7.96
N GLN A 123 8.24 -12.27 7.79
CA GLN A 123 7.39 -12.15 6.61
C GLN A 123 8.07 -11.29 5.52
N HIS A 124 8.52 -10.09 5.87
CA HIS A 124 9.18 -9.21 4.91
C HIS A 124 10.68 -9.53 4.69
N LYS A 125 11.30 -10.37 5.54
CA LYS A 125 12.68 -10.86 5.41
C LYS A 125 13.75 -9.75 5.33
N GLY A 126 13.47 -8.60 5.92
CA GLY A 126 14.33 -7.42 5.85
C GLY A 126 14.14 -6.56 4.61
N ARG A 127 13.25 -6.94 3.69
CA ARG A 127 12.84 -6.10 2.55
C ARG A 127 11.99 -4.92 3.01
N GLU A 128 11.90 -3.89 2.20
CA GLU A 128 11.21 -2.64 2.51
C GLU A 128 9.97 -2.43 1.64
N VAL A 129 9.11 -1.52 2.07
CA VAL A 129 7.94 -1.04 1.33
C VAL A 129 8.26 0.33 0.75
N LEU A 130 7.95 0.53 -0.52
CA LEU A 130 7.99 1.85 -1.17
C LEU A 130 6.71 2.61 -0.84
N PHE A 131 6.81 3.90 -0.47
CA PHE A 131 5.65 4.72 -0.15
C PHE A 131 5.88 6.21 -0.50
N PRO A 132 4.81 6.99 -0.76
CA PRO A 132 4.94 8.39 -1.14
C PRO A 132 5.08 9.29 0.09
N ALA A 133 5.80 10.41 -0.03
CA ALA A 133 5.86 11.45 0.99
C ALA A 133 4.45 11.97 1.31
N MET A 134 3.69 12.35 0.28
CA MET A 134 2.29 12.73 0.37
C MET A 134 1.41 11.52 0.04
N PRO A 135 0.53 11.06 0.93
CA PRO A 135 -0.41 9.97 0.68
C PRO A 135 -1.26 10.15 -0.58
N ARG A 136 -1.56 9.03 -1.26
CA ARG A 136 -2.46 8.95 -2.42
C ARG A 136 -3.84 8.42 -2.05
N VAL A 137 -4.06 8.19 -0.76
CA VAL A 137 -5.38 7.87 -0.20
C VAL A 137 -5.63 8.69 1.07
N PHE A 138 -6.90 8.95 1.37
CA PHE A 138 -7.36 9.52 2.63
C PHE A 138 -8.30 8.51 3.30
N HIS A 139 -8.04 8.19 4.57
CA HIS A 139 -8.91 7.31 5.35
C HIS A 139 -10.12 8.10 5.86
N ASN A 140 -11.29 7.84 5.29
CA ASN A 140 -12.55 8.53 5.59
C ASN A 140 -13.40 7.82 6.66
N GLY A 141 -13.02 6.60 7.05
CA GLY A 141 -13.74 5.81 8.03
C GLY A 141 -13.59 6.36 9.45
N VAL A 142 -14.71 6.76 10.07
CA VAL A 142 -14.76 7.26 11.46
C VAL A 142 -15.35 6.24 12.43
N LYS A 143 -15.73 5.05 11.92
CA LYS A 143 -16.31 3.96 12.71
C LYS A 143 -15.97 2.62 12.07
N GLY A 144 -15.35 1.72 12.83
CA GLY A 144 -14.96 0.39 12.33
C GLY A 144 -14.54 -0.53 13.47
N THR A 145 -14.00 -1.70 13.11
CA THR A 145 -13.50 -2.69 14.08
C THR A 145 -12.42 -2.13 14.98
N PHE A 146 -11.54 -1.27 14.42
CA PHE A 146 -10.39 -0.67 15.11
C PHE A 146 -10.39 0.85 15.05
N MET A 147 -11.48 1.46 14.57
CA MET A 147 -11.59 2.90 14.37
C MET A 147 -12.77 3.48 15.15
N ASP A 148 -12.52 4.59 15.83
CA ASP A 148 -13.52 5.48 16.38
C ASP A 148 -13.21 6.93 16.00
N ARG A 149 -14.18 7.83 16.25
CA ARG A 149 -14.05 9.26 15.89
C ARG A 149 -12.82 9.92 16.55
N LYS A 150 -12.49 9.61 17.80
CA LYS A 150 -11.34 10.20 18.50
C LYS A 150 -10.02 9.76 17.89
N THR A 151 -9.92 8.48 17.55
CA THR A 151 -8.76 7.91 16.87
C THR A 151 -8.60 8.54 15.48
N HIS A 152 -9.68 8.67 14.73
CA HIS A 152 -9.65 9.31 13.42
C HIS A 152 -9.18 10.77 13.51
N GLU A 153 -9.80 11.59 14.35
CA GLU A 153 -9.44 13.01 14.55
C GLU A 153 -8.00 13.19 15.00
N LYS A 154 -7.49 12.29 15.83
CA LYS A 154 -6.13 12.36 16.38
C LYS A 154 -5.04 11.96 15.35
N TYR A 155 -5.26 10.94 14.56
CA TYR A 155 -4.20 10.31 13.76
C TYR A 155 -4.40 10.41 12.25
N PHE A 156 -5.62 10.62 11.76
CA PHE A 156 -5.94 10.56 10.33
C PHE A 156 -6.39 11.89 9.74
N ALA A 157 -7.17 12.69 10.47
CA ALA A 157 -7.79 13.91 9.95
C ALA A 157 -6.79 14.97 9.45
N ARG A 158 -5.52 14.92 9.91
CA ARG A 158 -4.46 15.86 9.52
C ARG A 158 -3.45 15.28 8.53
N ILE A 159 -3.71 14.09 8.04
CA ILE A 159 -2.89 13.51 6.98
C ILE A 159 -3.21 14.22 5.67
N ALA A 160 -2.17 14.71 5.01
CA ALA A 160 -2.28 15.29 3.68
C ALA A 160 -2.66 14.23 2.65
N THR A 161 -3.33 14.64 1.59
CA THR A 161 -3.58 13.77 0.44
C THR A 161 -3.43 14.60 -0.81
N ASN A 162 -2.79 14.07 -1.85
CA ASN A 162 -2.63 14.80 -3.09
C ASN A 162 -3.99 15.13 -3.71
N ARG A 163 -4.18 16.41 -4.07
CA ARG A 163 -5.38 16.92 -4.76
C ARG A 163 -5.03 17.58 -6.10
N ASP A 164 -3.74 17.58 -6.45
CA ASP A 164 -3.28 18.16 -7.71
C ASP A 164 -3.34 17.11 -8.82
N GLU A 165 -4.20 17.36 -9.81
CA GLU A 165 -4.36 16.52 -11.01
C GLU A 165 -3.17 16.62 -11.97
N LYS A 166 -2.28 17.61 -11.77
CA LYS A 166 -1.12 17.84 -12.63
C LYS A 166 0.09 17.00 -12.25
N VAL A 167 0.04 16.29 -11.12
CA VAL A 167 1.11 15.36 -10.72
C VAL A 167 1.32 14.31 -11.80
N LYS A 168 2.55 14.23 -12.32
CA LYS A 168 2.95 13.27 -13.32
C LYS A 168 4.01 12.33 -12.74
N TRP A 169 3.67 11.10 -12.63
CA TRP A 169 4.60 10.03 -12.28
C TRP A 169 5.35 9.58 -13.52
N ARG A 170 6.65 9.31 -13.38
CA ARG A 170 7.46 8.78 -14.47
C ARG A 170 7.70 7.29 -14.26
N VAL A 171 7.34 6.50 -15.26
CA VAL A 171 7.66 5.06 -15.25
C VAL A 171 9.15 4.89 -15.54
N PRO A 172 9.88 4.07 -14.79
CA PRO A 172 11.28 3.77 -15.09
C PRO A 172 11.46 3.19 -16.50
N ARG A 173 12.51 3.59 -17.21
CA ARG A 173 12.78 3.22 -18.63
C ARG A 173 12.84 1.72 -18.91
N ALA A 174 13.14 0.89 -17.91
CA ALA A 174 13.23 -0.56 -18.08
C ALA A 174 11.91 -1.22 -18.53
N TYR A 175 10.78 -0.51 -18.43
CA TYR A 175 9.44 -1.04 -18.69
C TYR A 175 8.65 -0.36 -19.82
N GLY A 176 9.11 0.75 -20.33
CA GLY A 176 8.47 1.44 -21.44
C GLY A 176 9.47 1.73 -22.53
N GLY A 177 9.34 1.09 -23.68
CA GLY A 177 10.14 1.40 -24.87
C GLY A 177 9.86 2.78 -25.46
N GLY A 178 9.87 3.84 -24.62
CA GLY A 178 9.62 5.23 -24.98
C GLY A 178 10.75 6.11 -24.48
N THR A 179 11.32 6.85 -25.39
CA THR A 179 12.41 7.82 -25.19
C THR A 179 11.92 9.07 -24.49
N ASP A 180 12.17 9.26 -23.22
CA ASP A 180 12.66 10.51 -22.61
C ASP A 180 12.97 10.31 -21.12
N GLY A 181 14.13 10.72 -20.71
CA GLY A 181 14.68 10.41 -19.43
C GLY A 181 14.80 11.58 -18.48
N SER A 182 14.27 11.40 -17.33
CA SER A 182 14.85 11.83 -16.06
C SER A 182 14.16 11.10 -14.93
N ILE A 183 14.94 10.37 -14.14
CA ILE A 183 14.50 9.72 -12.90
C ILE A 183 14.41 10.81 -11.85
N GLY A 184 13.26 10.94 -11.18
CA GLY A 184 13.18 11.70 -9.93
C GLY A 184 14.12 11.06 -8.90
N GLU A 185 14.96 11.84 -8.25
CA GLU A 185 15.92 11.39 -7.26
C GLU A 185 15.20 10.63 -6.15
N ILE A 186 15.62 9.38 -5.91
CA ILE A 186 15.26 8.63 -4.72
C ILE A 186 16.15 9.16 -3.61
N ALA A 187 15.58 9.95 -2.70
CA ALA A 187 16.29 10.39 -1.51
C ALA A 187 16.51 9.20 -0.57
N SER A 188 17.77 8.93 -0.27
CA SER A 188 18.24 7.92 0.70
C SER A 188 18.02 8.37 2.14
#